data_07ac2862818aaf4d6b7eb8cb3328593c
#
_entry.id   07ac2862818aaf4d6b7eb8cb3328593c
#
_cell.length_a   1.000
_cell.length_b   1.000
_cell.length_c   1.000
_cell.angle_alpha   90.00
_cell.angle_beta   90.00
_cell.angle_gamma   90.00
#
_symmetry.space_group_name_H-M   'P 1'
#
loop_
_entity.id
_entity.type
_entity.pdbx_description
1 polymer ?
#
loop_
_entity_poly.entity_id
_entity_poly.type
_entity_poly.pdbx_seq_one_letter_code
_entity_poly.pdbx_strand_id
1 'polypeptide(L)'
;MSYDSLLYVLLFLPICLAVYQLAPKGWRRRVLLAAGYVFFYLFSGTLLVYLLGTTLLVHCIGIWLEWLKSEEKAAAAAVPGSGKKAVKAEYQKQSRRVLFLGTAILLGVLAYLKYYNFFVQNVSGILEAFHFPFSPEEKSLIMPIGISFYTLQAVSYMADVYWGKIKAERSLEKTALFLAFFPQIMEGPISRYSDVADTLFAEKPLEVQNLQNGYIRILWGFFKKKIVADRLAIAVGMVFDHYTSYSGAVVAVSAVAYTVQLYMEFSGCMDIIIGSGELFGVRLPENFRQPFCARNAAEFWRRWHITLGVWFKTYIFYPVSMSGIVKKWNQYGRKHLGKYITMLGTSAMALLPVWICNGLWHGARWSYIFYGLYYFTLILLGIAVQPVRDRVLSICHIREDSRGWRRVQITKTWVIIFVGELFFRADGFRAGLHMFRSIFEDFQIRQLWDGTLLELGLQQSDIAVVVAGCIVAAAVGMIKERGICVRERLAGCRLPVRWCAYYALILAVIIFAAYGDGYQKVDLIYAGF
;
A
#
# COMPACT_ATOMS: atom_id res chain seq x y z
N MET A 1 19.54 6.50 -4.06
CA MET A 1 19.77 5.13 -3.51
C MET A 1 18.41 4.51 -3.24
N SER A 2 17.85 3.65 -4.12
CA SER A 2 16.57 2.95 -3.87
C SER A 2 16.80 1.65 -3.09
N TYR A 3 15.75 1.06 -2.50
CA TYR A 3 15.85 -0.23 -1.77
C TYR A 3 16.33 -1.37 -2.66
N ASP A 4 16.06 -1.32 -3.95
CA ASP A 4 16.47 -2.28 -4.96
C ASP A 4 17.83 -1.99 -5.60
N SER A 5 18.57 -0.99 -5.08
CA SER A 5 19.90 -0.65 -5.57
C SER A 5 20.98 -1.49 -4.89
N LEU A 6 22.03 -1.83 -5.65
CA LEU A 6 23.23 -2.50 -5.10
C LEU A 6 23.87 -1.68 -3.99
N LEU A 7 23.85 -0.35 -4.10
CA LEU A 7 24.37 0.56 -3.08
C LEU A 7 23.66 0.39 -1.73
N TYR A 8 22.31 0.18 -1.75
CA TYR A 8 21.55 -0.10 -0.53
C TYR A 8 21.95 -1.42 0.11
N VAL A 9 21.95 -2.50 -0.68
CA VAL A 9 22.11 -3.87 -0.15
C VAL A 9 23.56 -4.22 0.16
N LEU A 10 24.53 -3.75 -0.66
CA LEU A 10 25.94 -4.12 -0.52
C LEU A 10 26.77 -3.13 0.29
N LEU A 11 26.29 -1.90 0.47
CA LEU A 11 27.05 -0.88 1.22
C LEU A 11 26.27 -0.35 2.42
N PHE A 12 25.13 0.31 2.19
CA PHE A 12 24.39 0.99 3.26
C PHE A 12 23.91 0.02 4.35
N LEU A 13 23.25 -1.06 3.96
CA LEU A 13 22.68 -2.04 4.88
C LEU A 13 23.76 -2.79 5.69
N PRO A 14 24.87 -3.31 5.09
CA PRO A 14 25.96 -3.91 5.83
C PRO A 14 26.67 -2.94 6.80
N ILE A 15 26.88 -1.68 6.40
CA ILE A 15 27.46 -0.67 7.30
C ILE A 15 26.52 -0.44 8.49
N CYS A 16 25.21 -0.29 8.26
CA CYS A 16 24.23 -0.12 9.32
C CYS A 16 24.22 -1.34 10.28
N LEU A 17 24.30 -2.57 9.73
CA LEU A 17 24.37 -3.80 10.55
C LEU A 17 25.65 -3.84 11.40
N ALA A 18 26.80 -3.52 10.81
CA ALA A 18 28.08 -3.50 11.53
C ALA A 18 28.06 -2.47 12.67
N VAL A 19 27.65 -1.23 12.39
CA VAL A 19 27.56 -0.17 13.41
C VAL A 19 26.54 -0.53 14.49
N TYR A 20 25.38 -1.09 14.12
CA TYR A 20 24.37 -1.55 15.06
C TYR A 20 24.89 -2.66 15.99
N GLN A 21 25.62 -3.63 15.45
CA GLN A 21 26.17 -4.73 16.23
C GLN A 21 27.26 -4.25 17.19
N LEU A 22 28.12 -3.33 16.77
CA LEU A 22 29.19 -2.75 17.59
C LEU A 22 28.65 -1.80 18.68
N ALA A 23 27.47 -1.22 18.47
CA ALA A 23 26.87 -0.30 19.43
C ALA A 23 26.43 -1.04 20.71
N PRO A 24 26.74 -0.46 21.91
CA PRO A 24 26.25 -1.01 23.17
C PRO A 24 24.72 -0.91 23.26
N LYS A 25 24.11 -1.75 24.10
CA LYS A 25 22.69 -1.66 24.43
C LYS A 25 22.38 -0.24 24.94
N GLY A 26 21.28 0.36 24.48
CA GLY A 26 20.92 1.76 24.72
C GLY A 26 21.36 2.72 23.61
N TRP A 27 22.35 2.35 22.79
CA TRP A 27 22.78 3.13 21.62
C TRP A 27 22.27 2.55 20.29
N ARG A 28 21.89 1.29 20.24
CA ARG A 28 21.41 0.59 19.04
C ARG A 28 20.22 1.32 18.40
N ARG A 29 19.29 1.78 19.22
CA ARG A 29 18.14 2.58 18.77
C ARG A 29 18.57 3.89 18.11
N ARG A 30 19.59 4.58 18.68
CA ARG A 30 20.14 5.82 18.11
C ARG A 30 20.85 5.56 16.78
N VAL A 31 21.52 4.43 16.64
CA VAL A 31 22.10 4.00 15.35
C VAL A 31 21.01 3.85 14.30
N LEU A 32 19.89 3.19 14.60
CA LEU A 32 18.78 3.05 13.67
C LEU A 32 18.14 4.41 13.32
N LEU A 33 18.01 5.31 14.29
CA LEU A 33 17.49 6.66 14.06
C LEU A 33 18.43 7.48 13.19
N ALA A 34 19.72 7.47 13.47
CA ALA A 34 20.74 8.15 12.66
C ALA A 34 20.76 7.60 11.23
N ALA A 35 20.73 6.26 11.07
CA ALA A 35 20.63 5.62 9.76
C ALA A 35 19.35 6.04 9.01
N GLY A 36 18.22 6.17 9.72
CA GLY A 36 16.96 6.66 9.16
C GLY A 36 17.07 8.08 8.62
N TYR A 37 17.65 8.99 9.39
CA TYR A 37 17.85 10.38 8.94
C TYR A 37 18.88 10.50 7.81
N VAL A 38 19.99 9.73 7.87
CA VAL A 38 20.96 9.68 6.78
C VAL A 38 20.31 9.15 5.51
N PHE A 39 19.56 8.05 5.59
CA PHE A 39 18.85 7.49 4.46
C PHE A 39 17.88 8.51 3.85
N PHE A 40 17.06 9.16 4.67
CA PHE A 40 16.13 10.19 4.21
C PHE A 40 16.84 11.38 3.56
N TYR A 41 17.93 11.87 4.18
CA TYR A 41 18.70 13.00 3.67
C TYR A 41 19.35 12.69 2.30
N LEU A 42 19.84 11.47 2.10
CA LEU A 42 20.41 11.04 0.81
C LEU A 42 19.38 11.05 -0.34
N PHE A 43 18.09 11.00 -0.03
CA PHE A 43 17.03 11.09 -1.03
C PHE A 43 16.40 12.45 -1.19
N SER A 44 16.08 13.08 -0.07
CA SER A 44 15.24 14.26 -0.02
C SER A 44 15.99 15.52 0.45
N GLY A 45 17.28 15.39 0.78
CA GLY A 45 18.12 16.51 1.18
C GLY A 45 17.49 17.33 2.31
N THR A 46 17.40 18.63 2.12
CA THR A 46 16.87 19.60 3.09
C THR A 46 15.39 19.39 3.43
N LEU A 47 14.63 18.62 2.62
CA LEU A 47 13.23 18.27 2.92
C LEU A 47 13.10 17.38 4.17
N LEU A 48 14.22 16.95 4.77
CA LEU A 48 14.27 16.33 6.10
C LEU A 48 13.52 17.18 7.16
N VAL A 49 13.44 18.49 6.97
CA VAL A 49 12.68 19.39 7.85
C VAL A 49 11.21 18.99 8.00
N TYR A 50 10.59 18.45 6.95
CA TYR A 50 9.19 17.96 7.02
C TYR A 50 9.04 16.75 7.92
N LEU A 51 9.98 15.80 7.87
CA LEU A 51 9.99 14.65 8.75
C LEU A 51 10.23 15.03 10.21
N LEU A 52 11.16 15.95 10.46
CA LEU A 52 11.44 16.48 11.79
C LEU A 52 10.24 17.25 12.34
N GLY A 53 9.63 18.13 11.54
CA GLY A 53 8.42 18.87 11.90
C GLY A 53 7.24 17.94 12.20
N THR A 54 7.03 16.91 11.36
CA THR A 54 6.02 15.87 11.61
C THR A 54 6.29 15.15 12.92
N THR A 55 7.53 14.76 13.19
CA THR A 55 7.91 14.07 14.43
C THR A 55 7.58 14.91 15.67
N LEU A 56 7.98 16.18 15.67
CA LEU A 56 7.71 17.11 16.78
C LEU A 56 6.20 17.31 16.98
N LEU A 57 5.47 17.57 15.90
CA LEU A 57 4.02 17.77 15.96
C LEU A 57 3.33 16.55 16.56
N VAL A 58 3.63 15.35 16.05
CA VAL A 58 3.01 14.08 16.48
C VAL A 58 3.33 13.79 17.94
N HIS A 59 4.58 14.03 18.37
CA HIS A 59 5.01 13.86 19.74
C HIS A 59 4.26 14.80 20.68
N CYS A 60 4.21 16.10 20.37
CA CYS A 60 3.51 17.10 21.17
C CYS A 60 2.00 16.82 21.24
N ILE A 61 1.35 16.53 20.12
CA ILE A 61 -0.08 16.18 20.07
C ILE A 61 -0.35 14.90 20.89
N GLY A 62 0.49 13.88 20.78
CA GLY A 62 0.37 12.64 21.54
C GLY A 62 0.38 12.90 23.06
N ILE A 63 1.39 13.66 23.54
CA ILE A 63 1.49 14.04 24.96
C ILE A 63 0.30 14.89 25.39
N TRP A 64 -0.15 15.85 24.58
CA TRP A 64 -1.30 16.69 24.90
C TRP A 64 -2.59 15.88 25.02
N LEU A 65 -2.83 14.92 24.11
CA LEU A 65 -3.99 14.02 24.18
C LEU A 65 -3.96 13.15 25.44
N GLU A 66 -2.78 12.63 25.83
CA GLU A 66 -2.67 11.84 27.06
C GLU A 66 -2.86 12.70 28.32
N TRP A 67 -2.32 13.91 28.32
CA TRP A 67 -2.55 14.86 29.40
C TRP A 67 -4.05 15.17 29.58
N LEU A 68 -4.76 15.55 28.50
CA LEU A 68 -6.21 15.77 28.53
C LEU A 68 -6.98 14.58 29.09
N LYS A 69 -6.53 13.37 28.78
CA LYS A 69 -7.14 12.14 29.27
C LYS A 69 -6.86 11.88 30.75
N SER A 70 -5.69 12.29 31.24
CA SER A 70 -5.38 12.23 32.68
C SER A 70 -6.22 13.24 33.46
N GLU A 71 -6.36 14.46 32.93
CA GLU A 71 -7.21 15.51 33.50
C GLU A 71 -8.69 15.11 33.51
N GLU A 72 -9.19 14.49 32.40
CA GLU A 72 -10.56 13.91 32.34
C GLU A 72 -10.82 12.95 33.51
N LYS A 73 -9.86 12.05 33.78
CA LYS A 73 -9.99 11.07 34.86
C LYS A 73 -10.01 11.73 36.23
N ALA A 74 -9.10 12.69 36.46
CA ALA A 74 -8.99 13.43 37.72
C ALA A 74 -10.25 14.28 37.97
N ALA A 75 -10.68 15.07 36.98
CA ALA A 75 -11.89 15.90 37.08
C ALA A 75 -13.16 15.06 37.26
N ALA A 76 -13.28 13.93 36.55
CA ALA A 76 -14.41 13.03 36.71
C ALA A 76 -14.44 12.31 38.07
N ALA A 77 -13.31 12.14 38.75
CA ALA A 77 -13.23 11.60 40.09
C ALA A 77 -13.69 12.60 41.16
N ALA A 78 -13.47 13.91 40.92
CA ALA A 78 -13.80 14.99 41.84
C ALA A 78 -15.28 15.39 41.85
N VAL A 79 -16.10 14.93 40.89
CA VAL A 79 -17.51 15.32 40.73
C VAL A 79 -18.47 14.17 41.07
N PRO A 80 -19.65 14.43 41.71
CA PRO A 80 -20.68 13.42 41.97
C PRO A 80 -21.16 12.74 40.68
N GLY A 81 -21.74 11.54 40.80
CA GLY A 81 -22.08 10.65 39.69
C GLY A 81 -22.87 11.29 38.53
N SER A 82 -23.78 12.23 38.81
CA SER A 82 -24.55 12.96 37.80
C SER A 82 -23.73 13.93 36.96
N GLY A 83 -22.65 14.51 37.50
CA GLY A 83 -21.77 15.46 36.80
C GLY A 83 -20.67 14.78 35.94
N LYS A 84 -20.34 13.53 36.23
CA LYS A 84 -19.24 12.82 35.52
C LYS A 84 -19.41 12.76 34.01
N LYS A 85 -20.65 12.63 33.53
CA LYS A 85 -20.95 12.54 32.09
C LYS A 85 -20.66 13.87 31.37
N ALA A 86 -21.01 15.00 32.01
CA ALA A 86 -20.77 16.33 31.47
C ALA A 86 -19.26 16.64 31.38
N VAL A 87 -18.51 16.35 32.45
CA VAL A 87 -17.05 16.49 32.50
C VAL A 87 -16.38 15.67 31.40
N LYS A 88 -16.73 14.39 31.29
CA LYS A 88 -16.20 13.53 30.22
C LYS A 88 -16.49 14.07 28.82
N ALA A 89 -17.71 14.55 28.57
CA ALA A 89 -18.09 15.10 27.27
C ALA A 89 -17.27 16.34 26.91
N GLU A 90 -16.95 17.21 27.87
CA GLU A 90 -16.14 18.40 27.62
C GLU A 90 -14.68 18.04 27.29
N TYR A 91 -14.03 17.18 28.08
CA TYR A 91 -12.66 16.74 27.79
C TYR A 91 -12.58 15.94 26.47
N GLN A 92 -13.58 15.13 26.14
CA GLN A 92 -13.66 14.45 24.85
C GLN A 92 -13.77 15.44 23.68
N LYS A 93 -14.52 16.54 23.86
CA LYS A 93 -14.63 17.60 22.86
C LYS A 93 -13.27 18.30 22.66
N GLN A 94 -12.55 18.60 23.74
CA GLN A 94 -11.21 19.18 23.68
C GLN A 94 -10.22 18.23 23.01
N SER A 95 -10.18 16.96 23.42
CA SER A 95 -9.32 15.94 22.81
C SER A 95 -9.61 15.76 21.31
N ARG A 96 -10.89 15.83 20.90
CA ARG A 96 -11.28 15.79 19.49
C ARG A 96 -10.75 17.00 18.71
N ARG A 97 -10.77 18.20 19.30
CA ARG A 97 -10.21 19.41 18.68
C ARG A 97 -8.69 19.32 18.50
N VAL A 98 -7.99 18.79 19.50
CA VAL A 98 -6.53 18.58 19.45
C VAL A 98 -6.17 17.55 18.38
N LEU A 99 -6.86 16.41 18.32
CA LEU A 99 -6.68 15.42 17.26
C LEU A 99 -6.97 16.00 15.88
N PHE A 100 -8.06 16.77 15.74
CA PHE A 100 -8.42 17.42 14.48
C PHE A 100 -7.33 18.42 14.05
N LEU A 101 -6.82 19.24 14.97
CA LEU A 101 -5.74 20.20 14.69
C LEU A 101 -4.49 19.50 14.16
N GLY A 102 -3.99 18.47 14.88
CA GLY A 102 -2.81 17.71 14.45
C GLY A 102 -3.01 17.02 13.09
N THR A 103 -4.18 16.39 12.89
CA THR A 103 -4.51 15.74 11.63
C THR A 103 -4.67 16.75 10.50
N ALA A 104 -5.31 17.90 10.73
CA ALA A 104 -5.51 18.95 9.72
C ALA A 104 -4.17 19.57 9.27
N ILE A 105 -3.23 19.79 10.19
CA ILE A 105 -1.89 20.28 9.83
C ILE A 105 -1.18 19.25 8.93
N LEU A 106 -1.14 17.97 9.32
CA LEU A 106 -0.46 16.92 8.54
C LEU A 106 -1.08 16.73 7.16
N LEU A 107 -2.41 16.61 7.10
CA LEU A 107 -3.12 16.46 5.84
C LEU A 107 -3.09 17.75 5.01
N GLY A 108 -3.04 18.91 5.64
CA GLY A 108 -2.89 20.20 4.96
C GLY A 108 -1.55 20.33 4.26
N VAL A 109 -0.45 19.96 4.94
CA VAL A 109 0.88 19.91 4.32
C VAL A 109 0.93 18.91 3.16
N LEU A 110 0.39 17.71 3.37
CA LEU A 110 0.30 16.69 2.31
C LEU A 110 -0.55 17.19 1.14
N ALA A 111 -1.70 17.81 1.42
CA ALA A 111 -2.59 18.34 0.40
C ALA A 111 -1.92 19.47 -0.41
N TYR A 112 -1.21 20.36 0.25
CA TYR A 112 -0.48 21.43 -0.42
C TYR A 112 0.63 20.89 -1.33
N LEU A 113 1.45 19.97 -0.84
CA LEU A 113 2.58 19.45 -1.61
C LEU A 113 2.14 18.53 -2.76
N LYS A 114 1.10 17.71 -2.54
CA LYS A 114 0.72 16.65 -3.50
C LYS A 114 -0.40 17.08 -4.45
N TYR A 115 -1.35 17.91 -4.00
CA TYR A 115 -2.59 18.17 -4.75
C TYR A 115 -2.75 19.62 -5.19
N TYR A 116 -1.85 20.54 -4.85
CA TYR A 116 -1.97 21.96 -5.20
C TYR A 116 -2.19 22.15 -6.70
N ASN A 117 -1.30 21.64 -7.55
CA ASN A 117 -1.40 21.80 -8.99
C ASN A 117 -2.66 21.15 -9.58
N PHE A 118 -3.07 20.00 -9.04
CA PHE A 118 -4.32 19.36 -9.44
C PHE A 118 -5.54 20.25 -9.16
N PHE A 119 -5.60 20.88 -8.00
CA PHE A 119 -6.67 21.83 -7.69
C PHE A 119 -6.60 23.06 -8.57
N VAL A 120 -5.41 23.62 -8.78
CA VAL A 120 -5.19 24.77 -9.65
C VAL A 120 -5.70 24.47 -11.06
N GLN A 121 -5.29 23.36 -11.68
CA GLN A 121 -5.71 22.95 -13.02
C GLN A 121 -7.23 22.80 -13.13
N ASN A 122 -7.87 22.14 -12.16
CA ASN A 122 -9.32 21.96 -12.17
C ASN A 122 -10.07 23.26 -11.94
N VAL A 123 -9.60 24.13 -11.04
CA VAL A 123 -10.21 25.45 -10.80
C VAL A 123 -10.04 26.34 -12.02
N SER A 124 -8.84 26.38 -12.60
CA SER A 124 -8.59 27.16 -13.84
C SER A 124 -9.49 26.71 -14.98
N GLY A 125 -9.64 25.39 -15.20
CA GLY A 125 -10.54 24.86 -16.23
C GLY A 125 -12.02 25.21 -15.99
N ILE A 126 -12.47 25.25 -14.75
CA ILE A 126 -13.83 25.70 -14.41
C ILE A 126 -13.98 27.20 -14.66
N LEU A 127 -13.02 28.02 -14.21
CA LEU A 127 -13.07 29.47 -14.38
C LEU A 127 -13.01 29.86 -15.85
N GLU A 128 -12.18 29.18 -16.64
CA GLU A 128 -12.11 29.37 -18.11
C GLU A 128 -13.44 29.04 -18.79
N ALA A 129 -14.11 27.95 -18.40
CA ALA A 129 -15.42 27.58 -18.91
C ALA A 129 -16.49 28.64 -18.59
N PHE A 130 -16.32 29.43 -17.54
CA PHE A 130 -17.18 30.57 -17.18
C PHE A 130 -16.63 31.93 -17.66
N HIS A 131 -15.57 31.93 -18.49
CA HIS A 131 -14.90 33.15 -19.01
C HIS A 131 -14.36 34.09 -17.91
N PHE A 132 -13.98 33.55 -16.75
CA PHE A 132 -13.33 34.32 -15.69
C PHE A 132 -11.83 34.43 -15.96
N PRO A 133 -11.23 35.64 -16.00
CA PRO A 133 -9.82 35.86 -16.37
C PRO A 133 -8.86 35.57 -15.20
N PHE A 134 -9.13 34.60 -14.36
CA PHE A 134 -8.29 34.21 -13.23
C PHE A 134 -7.71 32.81 -13.45
N SER A 135 -6.41 32.75 -13.64
CA SER A 135 -5.67 31.48 -13.74
C SER A 135 -4.58 31.46 -12.66
N PRO A 136 -4.78 30.72 -11.57
CA PRO A 136 -3.75 30.53 -10.55
C PRO A 136 -2.52 29.87 -11.15
N GLU A 137 -1.33 30.29 -10.72
CA GLU A 137 -0.06 29.78 -11.21
C GLU A 137 0.25 28.39 -10.63
N GLU A 138 0.68 27.46 -11.48
CA GLU A 138 1.22 26.17 -11.05
C GLU A 138 2.58 26.34 -10.37
N LYS A 139 2.87 25.52 -9.37
CA LYS A 139 4.10 25.58 -8.60
C LYS A 139 4.93 24.32 -8.79
N SER A 140 6.24 24.49 -8.94
CA SER A 140 7.20 23.39 -8.88
C SER A 140 7.44 22.97 -7.43
N LEU A 141 6.54 22.13 -6.89
CA LEU A 141 6.62 21.63 -5.52
C LEU A 141 7.36 20.30 -5.49
N ILE A 142 8.44 20.25 -4.72
CA ILE A 142 9.21 19.02 -4.51
C ILE A 142 8.67 18.32 -3.25
N MET A 143 8.24 17.07 -3.41
CA MET A 143 7.73 16.28 -2.28
C MET A 143 8.85 15.54 -1.57
N PRO A 144 8.88 15.55 -0.22
CA PRO A 144 9.73 14.66 0.54
C PRO A 144 9.34 13.20 0.28
N ILE A 145 10.35 12.34 0.13
CA ILE A 145 10.11 10.92 -0.07
C ILE A 145 9.31 10.31 1.10
N GLY A 146 8.35 9.46 0.79
CA GLY A 146 7.55 8.76 1.80
C GLY A 146 6.56 9.61 2.60
N ILE A 147 6.35 10.91 2.24
CA ILE A 147 5.45 11.81 2.99
C ILE A 147 4.03 11.22 3.13
N SER A 148 3.51 10.56 2.12
CA SER A 148 2.21 9.89 2.17
C SER A 148 2.19 8.75 3.20
N PHE A 149 3.30 7.99 3.35
CA PHE A 149 3.42 6.86 4.26
C PHE A 149 3.56 7.30 5.71
N TYR A 150 4.56 8.15 6.02
CA TYR A 150 4.76 8.58 7.41
C TYR A 150 3.65 9.50 7.91
N THR A 151 2.93 10.22 7.02
CA THR A 151 1.72 10.97 7.40
C THR A 151 0.62 10.03 7.89
N LEU A 152 0.35 8.92 7.19
CA LEU A 152 -0.64 7.94 7.65
C LEU A 152 -0.22 7.27 8.97
N GLN A 153 1.07 6.96 9.14
CA GLN A 153 1.60 6.45 10.42
C GLN A 153 1.39 7.45 11.55
N ALA A 154 1.70 8.73 11.30
CA ALA A 154 1.54 9.83 12.25
C ALA A 154 0.06 10.00 12.67
N VAL A 155 -0.85 10.05 11.71
CA VAL A 155 -2.30 10.13 11.98
C VAL A 155 -2.79 8.93 12.78
N SER A 156 -2.34 7.71 12.43
CA SER A 156 -2.72 6.51 13.15
C SER A 156 -2.25 6.52 14.61
N TYR A 157 -1.03 6.98 14.87
CA TYR A 157 -0.50 7.12 16.23
C TYR A 157 -1.33 8.08 17.07
N MET A 158 -1.60 9.30 16.58
CA MET A 158 -2.42 10.28 17.28
C MET A 158 -3.84 9.77 17.55
N ALA A 159 -4.46 9.09 16.57
CA ALA A 159 -5.79 8.51 16.72
C ALA A 159 -5.81 7.36 17.75
N ASP A 160 -4.80 6.50 17.77
CA ASP A 160 -4.72 5.40 18.73
C ASP A 160 -4.47 5.89 20.17
N VAL A 161 -3.71 6.98 20.36
CA VAL A 161 -3.59 7.68 21.64
C VAL A 161 -4.94 8.28 22.05
N TYR A 162 -5.61 9.00 21.15
CA TYR A 162 -6.94 9.57 21.39
C TYR A 162 -7.98 8.52 21.81
N TRP A 163 -8.01 7.37 21.14
CA TRP A 163 -8.91 6.27 21.51
C TRP A 163 -8.45 5.52 22.77
N GLY A 164 -7.22 5.75 23.23
CA GLY A 164 -6.63 5.07 24.38
C GLY A 164 -6.26 3.63 24.15
N LYS A 165 -6.03 3.27 22.90
CA LYS A 165 -5.48 1.96 22.53
C LYS A 165 -4.02 1.83 22.93
N ILE A 166 -3.27 2.94 22.85
CA ILE A 166 -1.89 3.07 23.29
C ILE A 166 -1.75 4.30 24.21
N LYS A 167 -0.71 4.29 25.04
CA LYS A 167 -0.25 5.49 25.74
C LYS A 167 0.63 6.32 24.83
N ALA A 168 0.68 7.64 25.04
CA ALA A 168 1.62 8.47 24.31
C ALA A 168 3.07 8.10 24.68
N GLU A 169 3.92 8.02 23.66
CA GLU A 169 5.36 7.81 23.89
C GLU A 169 5.98 9.10 24.42
N ARG A 170 6.62 9.00 25.58
CA ARG A 170 7.25 10.16 26.23
C ARG A 170 8.65 10.46 25.68
N SER A 171 9.28 9.48 25.05
CA SER A 171 10.59 9.64 24.43
C SER A 171 10.44 10.16 23.00
N LEU A 172 10.90 11.40 22.76
CA LEU A 172 10.96 11.97 21.42
C LEU A 172 11.79 11.10 20.48
N GLU A 173 12.88 10.52 20.98
CA GLU A 173 13.76 9.61 20.23
C GLU A 173 12.99 8.39 19.70
N LYS A 174 12.11 7.78 20.49
CA LYS A 174 11.29 6.65 20.06
C LYS A 174 10.21 7.07 19.05
N THR A 175 9.56 8.21 19.27
CA THR A 175 8.61 8.76 18.29
C THR A 175 9.30 9.05 16.96
N ALA A 176 10.51 9.62 17.01
CA ALA A 176 11.34 9.89 15.84
C ALA A 176 11.71 8.60 15.11
N LEU A 177 12.19 7.58 15.81
CA LEU A 177 12.57 6.31 15.21
C LEU A 177 11.37 5.59 14.58
N PHE A 178 10.20 5.64 15.21
CA PHE A 178 8.98 5.06 14.64
C PHE A 178 8.64 5.64 13.26
N LEU A 179 8.78 6.96 13.08
CA LEU A 179 8.50 7.64 11.81
C LEU A 179 9.67 7.58 10.82
N ALA A 180 10.91 7.54 11.33
CA ALA A 180 12.13 7.60 10.52
C ALA A 180 12.80 6.23 10.31
N PHE A 181 12.18 5.11 10.66
CA PHE A 181 12.78 3.79 10.49
C PHE A 181 13.06 3.50 9.02
N PHE A 182 14.35 3.55 8.63
CA PHE A 182 14.76 3.59 7.22
C PHE A 182 14.24 2.45 6.36
N PRO A 183 14.04 1.21 6.85
CA PRO A 183 13.49 0.17 5.99
C PRO A 183 12.07 0.45 5.50
N GLN A 184 11.26 1.22 6.25
CA GLN A 184 9.85 1.43 5.90
C GLN A 184 9.50 2.85 5.46
N ILE A 185 10.40 3.84 5.62
CA ILE A 185 10.05 5.26 5.49
C ILE A 185 9.63 5.68 4.09
N MET A 186 10.19 5.06 3.05
CA MET A 186 9.97 5.46 1.65
C MET A 186 8.63 4.95 1.11
N GLU A 187 8.40 3.64 1.15
CA GLU A 187 7.18 2.97 0.66
C GLU A 187 6.87 1.67 1.43
N GLY A 188 7.32 1.57 2.67
CA GLY A 188 7.16 0.37 3.49
C GLY A 188 5.70 0.09 3.89
N PRO A 189 5.48 -1.00 4.62
CA PRO A 189 4.18 -1.24 5.22
C PRO A 189 3.76 -0.06 6.09
N ILE A 190 2.50 0.38 6.01
CA ILE A 190 1.96 1.44 6.86
C ILE A 190 1.71 0.84 8.24
N SER A 191 2.80 0.78 9.03
CA SER A 191 2.79 0.16 10.35
C SER A 191 2.13 1.07 11.37
N ARG A 192 1.28 0.51 12.23
CA ARG A 192 0.81 1.24 13.41
C ARG A 192 1.89 1.14 14.49
N TYR A 193 1.92 2.09 15.42
CA TYR A 193 2.86 2.08 16.52
C TYR A 193 2.82 0.76 17.31
N SER A 194 1.62 0.25 17.61
CA SER A 194 1.40 -1.03 18.29
C SER A 194 1.93 -2.26 17.54
N ASP A 195 2.08 -2.18 16.21
CA ASP A 195 2.52 -3.34 15.42
C ASP A 195 4.03 -3.54 15.47
N VAL A 196 4.81 -2.47 15.73
CA VAL A 196 6.28 -2.50 15.60
C VAL A 196 7.02 -2.11 16.87
N ALA A 197 6.41 -1.38 17.80
CA ALA A 197 7.08 -0.78 18.96
C ALA A 197 7.87 -1.80 19.80
N ASP A 198 7.28 -2.96 20.10
CA ASP A 198 7.90 -3.98 20.94
C ASP A 198 9.21 -4.52 20.35
N THR A 199 9.29 -4.67 19.03
CA THR A 199 10.47 -5.18 18.35
C THR A 199 11.44 -4.07 17.96
N LEU A 200 10.92 -2.90 17.55
CA LEU A 200 11.70 -1.75 17.11
C LEU A 200 12.55 -1.15 18.26
N PHE A 201 12.01 -1.18 19.49
CA PHE A 201 12.68 -0.63 20.66
C PHE A 201 13.35 -1.67 21.55
N ALA A 202 13.38 -2.94 21.13
CA ALA A 202 13.94 -4.04 21.91
C ALA A 202 15.47 -3.98 22.03
N GLU A 203 16.16 -3.32 21.08
CA GLU A 203 17.62 -3.17 21.05
C GLU A 203 18.38 -4.51 21.16
N LYS A 204 17.82 -5.56 20.57
CA LYS A 204 18.43 -6.90 20.57
C LYS A 204 19.71 -6.91 19.73
N PRO A 205 20.72 -7.74 20.09
CA PRO A 205 21.85 -7.98 19.21
C PRO A 205 21.39 -8.66 17.91
N LEU A 206 22.23 -8.60 16.87
CA LEU A 206 21.94 -9.33 15.65
C LEU A 206 21.99 -10.85 15.92
N GLU A 207 20.97 -11.54 15.49
CA GLU A 207 20.85 -13.00 15.58
C GLU A 207 21.08 -13.62 14.21
N VAL A 208 21.88 -14.69 14.13
CA VAL A 208 22.18 -15.38 12.86
C VAL A 208 20.91 -15.80 12.12
N GLN A 209 19.90 -16.26 12.86
CA GLN A 209 18.61 -16.65 12.28
C GLN A 209 17.89 -15.47 11.61
N ASN A 210 17.93 -14.27 12.22
CA ASN A 210 17.34 -13.07 11.67
C ASN A 210 18.11 -12.60 10.42
N LEU A 211 19.44 -12.67 10.44
CA LEU A 211 20.28 -12.38 9.28
C LEU A 211 19.95 -13.31 8.11
N GLN A 212 19.91 -14.63 8.38
CA GLN A 212 19.58 -15.60 7.34
C GLN A 212 18.19 -15.39 6.77
N ASN A 213 17.18 -15.22 7.61
CA ASN A 213 15.79 -15.00 7.19
C ASN A 213 15.64 -13.69 6.41
N GLY A 214 16.24 -12.60 6.89
CA GLY A 214 16.20 -11.30 6.26
C GLY A 214 16.84 -11.29 4.88
N TYR A 215 18.06 -11.84 4.75
CA TYR A 215 18.74 -11.89 3.44
C TYR A 215 18.02 -12.78 2.42
N ILE A 216 17.50 -13.95 2.83
CA ILE A 216 16.71 -14.80 1.93
C ILE A 216 15.45 -14.05 1.45
N ARG A 217 14.83 -13.28 2.34
CA ARG A 217 13.65 -12.50 1.98
C ARG A 217 13.99 -11.35 1.03
N ILE A 218 15.10 -10.66 1.26
CA ILE A 218 15.63 -9.62 0.37
C ILE A 218 15.90 -10.21 -1.03
N LEU A 219 16.58 -11.35 -1.11
CA LEU A 219 16.86 -12.02 -2.39
C LEU A 219 15.57 -12.44 -3.12
N TRP A 220 14.56 -12.91 -2.39
CA TRP A 220 13.24 -13.19 -2.97
C TRP A 220 12.54 -11.93 -3.49
N GLY A 221 12.71 -10.80 -2.83
CA GLY A 221 12.27 -9.49 -3.31
C GLY A 221 12.97 -9.09 -4.60
N PHE A 222 14.30 -9.25 -4.66
CA PHE A 222 15.08 -9.01 -5.88
C PHE A 222 14.67 -9.93 -7.04
N PHE A 223 14.42 -11.21 -6.76
CA PHE A 223 13.91 -12.14 -7.76
C PHE A 223 12.64 -11.60 -8.42
N LYS A 224 11.67 -11.16 -7.65
CA LYS A 224 10.41 -10.61 -8.17
C LYS A 224 10.61 -9.29 -8.92
N LYS A 225 11.34 -8.35 -8.32
CA LYS A 225 11.55 -7.00 -8.89
C LYS A 225 12.45 -7.06 -10.11
N LYS A 226 13.67 -7.63 -9.99
CA LYS A 226 14.70 -7.53 -11.02
C LYS A 226 14.56 -8.54 -12.15
N ILE A 227 13.99 -9.73 -11.89
CA ILE A 227 13.86 -10.76 -12.95
C ILE A 227 12.55 -10.59 -13.72
N VAL A 228 11.44 -10.27 -13.01
CA VAL A 228 10.12 -10.25 -13.63
C VAL A 228 9.64 -8.82 -13.89
N ALA A 229 9.55 -7.99 -12.84
CA ALA A 229 8.89 -6.70 -12.95
C ALA A 229 9.64 -5.73 -13.88
N ASP A 230 10.97 -5.60 -13.75
CA ASP A 230 11.77 -4.66 -14.54
C ASP A 230 11.78 -5.02 -16.04
N ARG A 231 11.70 -6.34 -16.37
CA ARG A 231 11.55 -6.75 -17.78
C ARG A 231 10.18 -6.38 -18.33
N LEU A 232 9.11 -6.69 -17.60
CA LEU A 232 7.75 -6.39 -18.05
C LEU A 232 7.53 -4.88 -18.21
N ALA A 233 8.21 -4.05 -17.42
CA ALA A 233 8.10 -2.60 -17.48
C ALA A 233 8.40 -2.02 -18.86
N ILE A 234 9.32 -2.64 -19.62
CA ILE A 234 9.70 -2.20 -20.98
C ILE A 234 8.50 -2.32 -21.92
N ALA A 235 7.94 -3.52 -22.05
CA ALA A 235 6.82 -3.78 -22.96
C ALA A 235 5.55 -3.03 -22.52
N VAL A 236 5.30 -2.97 -21.22
CA VAL A 236 4.17 -2.21 -20.67
C VAL A 236 4.31 -0.72 -20.95
N GLY A 237 5.50 -0.14 -20.76
CA GLY A 237 5.79 1.25 -21.09
C GLY A 237 5.49 1.56 -22.55
N MET A 238 6.04 0.77 -23.48
CA MET A 238 5.81 0.95 -24.91
C MET A 238 4.32 0.98 -25.28
N VAL A 239 3.53 0.05 -24.76
CA VAL A 239 2.10 -0.02 -25.12
C VAL A 239 1.30 1.10 -24.44
N PHE A 240 1.52 1.38 -23.16
CA PHE A 240 0.73 2.38 -22.44
C PHE A 240 1.07 3.82 -22.84
N ASP A 241 2.32 4.08 -23.20
CA ASP A 241 2.77 5.43 -23.59
C ASP A 241 2.43 5.73 -25.08
N HIS A 242 2.22 4.68 -25.92
CA HIS A 242 1.85 4.78 -27.33
C HIS A 242 0.59 3.97 -27.67
N TYR A 243 -0.39 3.93 -26.76
CA TYR A 243 -1.56 3.05 -26.83
C TYR A 243 -2.40 3.17 -28.10
N THR A 244 -2.36 4.32 -28.79
CA THR A 244 -3.08 4.54 -30.05
C THR A 244 -2.48 3.80 -31.24
N SER A 245 -1.25 3.32 -31.12
CA SER A 245 -0.52 2.59 -32.17
C SER A 245 -0.72 1.07 -32.09
N TYR A 246 -1.43 0.58 -31.06
CA TYR A 246 -1.59 -0.86 -30.80
C TYR A 246 -3.06 -1.28 -30.85
N SER A 247 -3.30 -2.50 -31.33
CA SER A 247 -4.65 -3.08 -31.32
C SER A 247 -5.12 -3.44 -29.92
N GLY A 248 -6.41 -3.66 -29.78
CA GLY A 248 -7.02 -4.07 -28.51
C GLY A 248 -6.50 -5.39 -27.96
N ALA A 249 -6.02 -6.32 -28.82
CA ALA A 249 -5.40 -7.57 -28.36
C ALA A 249 -4.07 -7.31 -27.64
N VAL A 250 -3.22 -6.44 -28.17
CA VAL A 250 -1.95 -6.05 -27.57
C VAL A 250 -2.18 -5.25 -26.28
N VAL A 251 -3.17 -4.35 -26.28
CA VAL A 251 -3.59 -3.60 -25.08
C VAL A 251 -4.07 -4.55 -23.98
N ALA A 252 -4.89 -5.55 -24.32
CA ALA A 252 -5.36 -6.53 -23.33
C ALA A 252 -4.22 -7.33 -22.70
N VAL A 253 -3.28 -7.82 -23.52
CA VAL A 253 -2.08 -8.52 -23.02
C VAL A 253 -1.23 -7.61 -22.16
N SER A 254 -1.05 -6.35 -22.58
CA SER A 254 -0.29 -5.37 -21.81
C SER A 254 -0.95 -5.02 -20.47
N ALA A 255 -2.28 -4.99 -20.37
CA ALA A 255 -3.00 -4.81 -19.11
C ALA A 255 -2.76 -5.99 -18.14
N VAL A 256 -2.73 -7.22 -18.65
CA VAL A 256 -2.35 -8.41 -17.86
C VAL A 256 -0.88 -8.32 -17.43
N ALA A 257 0.02 -7.99 -18.37
CA ALA A 257 1.45 -7.84 -18.09
C ALA A 257 1.70 -6.75 -17.03
N TYR A 258 1.01 -5.61 -17.13
CA TYR A 258 1.09 -4.55 -16.10
C TYR A 258 0.64 -5.03 -14.72
N THR A 259 -0.45 -5.77 -14.65
CA THR A 259 -0.94 -6.32 -13.36
C THR A 259 0.10 -7.26 -12.73
N VAL A 260 0.76 -8.09 -13.54
CA VAL A 260 1.86 -8.96 -13.08
C VAL A 260 3.07 -8.12 -12.66
N GLN A 261 3.48 -7.16 -13.49
CA GLN A 261 4.57 -6.22 -13.19
C GLN A 261 4.31 -5.51 -11.84
N LEU A 262 3.16 -4.89 -11.67
CA LEU A 262 2.78 -4.15 -10.46
C LEU A 262 2.86 -5.05 -9.21
N TYR A 263 2.35 -6.29 -9.30
CA TYR A 263 2.44 -7.24 -8.20
C TYR A 263 3.87 -7.63 -7.88
N MET A 264 4.65 -8.00 -8.88
CA MET A 264 6.03 -8.44 -8.70
C MET A 264 6.92 -7.31 -8.18
N GLU A 265 6.71 -6.10 -8.68
CA GLU A 265 7.41 -4.91 -8.23
C GLU A 265 7.07 -4.57 -6.79
N PHE A 266 5.80 -4.30 -6.50
CA PHE A 266 5.40 -3.84 -5.17
C PHE A 266 5.59 -4.93 -4.10
N SER A 267 5.20 -6.18 -4.36
CA SER A 267 5.46 -7.27 -3.41
C SER A 267 6.95 -7.59 -3.28
N GLY A 268 7.75 -7.37 -4.32
CA GLY A 268 9.21 -7.49 -4.31
C GLY A 268 9.85 -6.46 -3.39
N CYS A 269 9.48 -5.18 -3.55
CA CYS A 269 9.92 -4.11 -2.66
C CYS A 269 9.52 -4.36 -1.20
N MET A 270 8.28 -4.82 -0.97
CA MET A 270 7.84 -5.19 0.38
C MET A 270 8.70 -6.29 0.99
N ASP A 271 9.10 -7.30 0.22
CA ASP A 271 9.99 -8.35 0.72
C ASP A 271 11.40 -7.83 1.03
N ILE A 272 11.93 -6.89 0.23
CA ILE A 272 13.22 -6.23 0.53
C ILE A 272 13.10 -5.43 1.84
N ILE A 273 12.06 -4.64 1.99
CA ILE A 273 11.81 -3.78 3.15
C ILE A 273 11.61 -4.59 4.43
N ILE A 274 10.73 -5.59 4.39
CA ILE A 274 10.44 -6.42 5.56
C ILE A 274 11.67 -7.27 5.91
N GLY A 275 12.38 -7.81 4.90
CA GLY A 275 13.63 -8.51 5.10
C GLY A 275 14.70 -7.62 5.76
N SER A 276 14.82 -6.36 5.34
CA SER A 276 15.73 -5.38 5.96
C SER A 276 15.36 -5.12 7.44
N GLY A 277 14.06 -5.06 7.77
CA GLY A 277 13.62 -4.98 9.17
C GLY A 277 13.98 -6.25 9.96
N GLU A 278 13.77 -7.44 9.37
CA GLU A 278 14.10 -8.73 10.00
C GLU A 278 15.58 -8.83 10.37
N LEU A 279 16.50 -8.26 9.59
CA LEU A 279 17.94 -8.27 9.90
C LEU A 279 18.24 -7.65 11.28
N PHE A 280 17.50 -6.61 11.66
CA PHE A 280 17.62 -5.95 12.99
C PHE A 280 16.69 -6.56 14.06
N GLY A 281 16.00 -7.66 13.75
CA GLY A 281 15.01 -8.28 14.63
C GLY A 281 13.69 -7.51 14.72
N VAL A 282 13.47 -6.53 13.83
CA VAL A 282 12.23 -5.73 13.76
C VAL A 282 11.21 -6.45 12.88
N ARG A 283 10.02 -6.70 13.43
CA ARG A 283 8.92 -7.36 12.71
C ARG A 283 8.00 -6.31 12.10
N LEU A 284 8.07 -6.19 10.79
CA LEU A 284 7.14 -5.36 10.01
C LEU A 284 5.93 -6.18 9.57
N PRO A 285 4.72 -5.58 9.46
CA PRO A 285 3.52 -6.29 9.04
C PRO A 285 3.58 -6.67 7.56
N GLU A 286 2.95 -7.81 7.22
CA GLU A 286 2.82 -8.29 5.84
C GLU A 286 1.88 -7.41 5.03
N ASN A 287 2.25 -7.15 3.77
CA ASN A 287 1.46 -6.29 2.88
C ASN A 287 0.75 -7.07 1.75
N PHE A 288 1.15 -8.34 1.53
CA PHE A 288 0.58 -9.21 0.50
C PHE A 288 0.34 -10.62 1.01
N ARG A 289 -0.82 -11.21 0.62
CA ARG A 289 -1.17 -12.59 0.91
C ARG A 289 -1.88 -13.24 -0.28
N GLN A 290 -1.10 -13.67 -1.28
CA GLN A 290 -1.57 -14.35 -2.51
C GLN A 290 -2.85 -13.71 -3.09
N PRO A 291 -2.81 -12.44 -3.56
CA PRO A 291 -4.00 -11.69 -3.95
C PRO A 291 -4.75 -12.30 -5.14
N PHE A 292 -4.03 -12.98 -6.04
CA PHE A 292 -4.64 -13.64 -7.22
C PHE A 292 -5.40 -14.94 -6.90
N CYS A 293 -5.41 -15.39 -5.64
CA CYS A 293 -6.28 -16.46 -5.16
C CYS A 293 -7.66 -15.94 -4.69
N ALA A 294 -7.91 -14.64 -4.76
CA ALA A 294 -9.14 -14.01 -4.31
C ALA A 294 -10.34 -14.36 -5.19
N ARG A 295 -11.50 -14.60 -4.56
CA ARG A 295 -12.75 -14.97 -5.22
C ARG A 295 -13.65 -13.77 -5.58
N ASN A 296 -13.35 -12.60 -5.04
CA ASN A 296 -14.06 -11.36 -5.31
C ASN A 296 -13.17 -10.14 -5.00
N ALA A 297 -13.59 -8.94 -5.46
CA ALA A 297 -12.84 -7.71 -5.26
C ALA A 297 -12.59 -7.38 -3.78
N ALA A 298 -13.56 -7.61 -2.90
CA ALA A 298 -13.39 -7.34 -1.47
C ALA A 298 -12.35 -8.28 -0.81
N GLU A 299 -12.27 -9.56 -1.25
CA GLU A 299 -11.22 -10.48 -0.81
C GLU A 299 -9.86 -10.10 -1.39
N PHE A 300 -9.81 -9.66 -2.65
CA PHE A 300 -8.58 -9.17 -3.27
C PHE A 300 -7.95 -8.06 -2.43
N TRP A 301 -8.70 -7.04 -2.05
CA TRP A 301 -8.23 -5.92 -1.22
C TRP A 301 -7.88 -6.29 0.22
N ARG A 302 -8.34 -7.41 0.73
CA ARG A 302 -7.86 -7.98 2.01
C ARG A 302 -6.52 -8.70 1.89
N ARG A 303 -6.07 -8.97 0.66
CA ARG A 303 -4.85 -9.70 0.33
C ARG A 303 -3.80 -8.83 -0.37
N TRP A 304 -4.21 -7.69 -0.90
CA TRP A 304 -3.41 -6.69 -1.60
C TRP A 304 -3.28 -5.44 -0.75
N HIS A 305 -2.05 -4.93 -0.62
CA HIS A 305 -1.74 -3.71 0.16
C HIS A 305 -2.44 -3.70 1.53
N ILE A 306 -2.26 -4.79 2.27
CA ILE A 306 -3.02 -5.13 3.48
C ILE A 306 -2.96 -4.00 4.51
N THR A 307 -1.78 -3.41 4.72
CA THR A 307 -1.58 -2.38 5.75
C THR A 307 -2.36 -1.10 5.44
N LEU A 308 -2.42 -0.68 4.17
CA LEU A 308 -3.26 0.45 3.74
C LEU A 308 -4.75 0.13 3.92
N GLY A 309 -5.18 -1.07 3.52
CA GLY A 309 -6.56 -1.54 3.71
C GLY A 309 -6.97 -1.57 5.19
N VAL A 310 -6.10 -2.05 6.07
CA VAL A 310 -6.32 -2.05 7.54
C VAL A 310 -6.37 -0.62 8.06
N TRP A 311 -5.50 0.28 7.56
CA TRP A 311 -5.50 1.69 7.93
C TRP A 311 -6.84 2.36 7.59
N PHE A 312 -7.29 2.27 6.34
CA PHE A 312 -8.58 2.85 5.91
C PHE A 312 -9.76 2.26 6.67
N LYS A 313 -9.76 0.95 6.90
CA LYS A 313 -10.80 0.28 7.68
C LYS A 313 -10.85 0.82 9.12
N THR A 314 -9.68 1.02 9.74
CA THR A 314 -9.60 1.42 11.15
C THR A 314 -9.90 2.91 11.35
N TYR A 315 -9.35 3.77 10.48
CA TYR A 315 -9.35 5.23 10.71
C TYR A 315 -10.38 5.99 9.87
N ILE A 316 -11.00 5.34 8.87
CA ILE A 316 -12.07 5.93 8.06
C ILE A 316 -13.37 5.13 8.18
N PHE A 317 -13.35 3.85 7.78
CA PHE A 317 -14.58 3.05 7.71
C PHE A 317 -15.31 2.95 9.06
N TYR A 318 -14.62 2.55 10.12
CA TYR A 318 -15.26 2.41 11.44
C TYR A 318 -15.76 3.74 12.01
N PRO A 319 -14.99 4.85 12.03
CA PRO A 319 -15.48 6.14 12.49
C PRO A 319 -16.71 6.62 11.71
N VAL A 320 -16.73 6.47 10.39
CA VAL A 320 -17.89 6.83 9.56
C VAL A 320 -19.08 5.93 9.88
N SER A 321 -18.90 4.62 9.98
CA SER A 321 -19.97 3.66 10.31
C SER A 321 -20.64 3.93 11.66
N MET A 322 -19.86 4.47 12.61
CA MET A 322 -20.35 4.83 13.96
C MET A 322 -20.84 6.27 14.06
N SER A 323 -20.77 7.05 12.99
CA SER A 323 -21.14 8.46 12.96
C SER A 323 -22.63 8.70 13.22
N GLY A 324 -22.96 9.92 13.66
CA GLY A 324 -24.35 10.35 13.86
C GLY A 324 -25.18 10.30 12.57
N ILE A 325 -24.56 10.55 11.42
CA ILE A 325 -25.21 10.50 10.10
C ILE A 325 -25.67 9.06 9.80
N VAL A 326 -24.78 8.08 9.94
CA VAL A 326 -25.12 6.66 9.72
C VAL A 326 -26.12 6.14 10.75
N LYS A 327 -26.05 6.60 12.01
CA LYS A 327 -27.07 6.26 13.03
C LYS A 327 -28.45 6.78 12.63
N LYS A 328 -28.56 8.03 12.18
CA LYS A 328 -29.84 8.61 11.70
C LYS A 328 -30.35 7.85 10.46
N TRP A 329 -29.48 7.54 9.51
CA TRP A 329 -29.82 6.70 8.36
C TRP A 329 -30.39 5.35 8.79
N ASN A 330 -29.72 4.66 9.72
CA ASN A 330 -30.15 3.35 10.20
C ASN A 330 -31.50 3.40 10.92
N GLN A 331 -31.78 4.47 11.68
CA GLN A 331 -33.07 4.67 12.33
C GLN A 331 -34.19 4.90 11.31
N TYR A 332 -33.96 5.79 10.34
CA TYR A 332 -34.91 6.07 9.26
C TYR A 332 -35.15 4.85 8.37
N GLY A 333 -34.06 4.23 7.91
CA GLY A 333 -34.12 3.13 6.95
C GLY A 333 -34.80 1.89 7.50
N ARG A 334 -34.55 1.51 8.76
CA ARG A 334 -35.25 0.38 9.41
C ARG A 334 -36.75 0.61 9.51
N LYS A 335 -37.18 1.85 9.66
CA LYS A 335 -38.59 2.22 9.79
C LYS A 335 -39.31 2.28 8.44
N HIS A 336 -38.63 2.73 7.37
CA HIS A 336 -39.26 3.08 6.09
C HIS A 336 -38.81 2.24 4.87
N LEU A 337 -37.57 1.71 4.88
CA LEU A 337 -36.97 1.09 3.69
C LEU A 337 -36.68 -0.41 3.85
N GLY A 338 -36.87 -0.94 5.06
CA GLY A 338 -36.54 -2.32 5.35
C GLY A 338 -35.05 -2.60 5.59
N LYS A 339 -34.76 -3.79 6.12
CA LYS A 339 -33.44 -4.17 6.61
C LYS A 339 -32.36 -4.18 5.49
N TYR A 340 -32.71 -4.68 4.31
CA TYR A 340 -31.76 -4.87 3.22
C TYR A 340 -31.29 -3.52 2.65
N ILE A 341 -32.19 -2.61 2.30
CA ILE A 341 -31.85 -1.29 1.75
C ILE A 341 -31.10 -0.47 2.81
N THR A 342 -31.48 -0.57 4.06
CA THR A 342 -30.77 0.09 5.18
C THR A 342 -29.33 -0.38 5.28
N MET A 343 -29.09 -1.70 5.19
CA MET A 343 -27.75 -2.29 5.21
C MET A 343 -26.92 -1.82 4.01
N LEU A 344 -27.50 -1.83 2.80
CA LEU A 344 -26.84 -1.41 1.58
C LEU A 344 -26.42 0.07 1.66
N GLY A 345 -27.33 0.95 2.07
CA GLY A 345 -27.04 2.37 2.26
C GLY A 345 -25.97 2.62 3.34
N THR A 346 -26.01 1.88 4.44
CA THR A 346 -24.97 1.94 5.48
C THR A 346 -23.60 1.54 4.93
N SER A 347 -23.57 0.46 4.12
CA SER A 347 -22.33 0.01 3.46
C SER A 347 -21.83 1.05 2.48
N ALA A 348 -22.70 1.63 1.65
CA ALA A 348 -22.34 2.68 0.71
C ALA A 348 -21.75 3.91 1.41
N MET A 349 -22.41 4.41 2.46
CA MET A 349 -21.95 5.58 3.23
C MET A 349 -20.60 5.36 3.90
N ALA A 350 -20.30 4.15 4.34
CA ALA A 350 -19.04 3.83 5.01
C ALA A 350 -17.91 3.52 4.00
N LEU A 351 -18.22 2.89 2.86
CA LEU A 351 -17.23 2.51 1.84
C LEU A 351 -16.84 3.68 0.93
N LEU A 352 -17.77 4.57 0.58
CA LEU A 352 -17.50 5.66 -0.36
C LEU A 352 -16.31 6.55 0.08
N PRO A 353 -16.24 7.06 1.33
CA PRO A 353 -15.08 7.84 1.77
C PRO A 353 -13.78 7.06 1.71
N VAL A 354 -13.81 5.76 2.03
CA VAL A 354 -12.62 4.88 1.96
C VAL A 354 -12.07 4.85 0.54
N TRP A 355 -12.94 4.63 -0.45
CA TRP A 355 -12.51 4.47 -1.84
C TRP A 355 -12.14 5.79 -2.51
N ILE A 356 -12.77 6.90 -2.16
CA ILE A 356 -12.34 8.24 -2.58
C ILE A 356 -10.94 8.54 -2.01
N CYS A 357 -10.73 8.29 -0.70
CA CYS A 357 -9.43 8.49 -0.07
C CYS A 357 -8.36 7.54 -0.63
N ASN A 358 -8.73 6.31 -1.00
CA ASN A 358 -7.83 5.37 -1.65
C ASN A 358 -7.35 5.90 -3.02
N GLY A 359 -8.27 6.35 -3.87
CA GLY A 359 -7.93 6.96 -5.15
C GLY A 359 -7.03 8.20 -4.98
N LEU A 360 -7.41 9.12 -4.11
CA LEU A 360 -6.62 10.32 -3.82
C LEU A 360 -5.24 9.97 -3.25
N TRP A 361 -5.12 8.94 -2.41
CA TRP A 361 -3.83 8.54 -1.85
C TRP A 361 -2.83 8.14 -2.94
N HIS A 362 -3.27 7.48 -4.00
CA HIS A 362 -2.42 7.10 -5.12
C HIS A 362 -1.92 8.30 -5.93
N GLY A 363 -2.67 9.39 -6.02
CA GLY A 363 -2.19 10.58 -6.72
C GLY A 363 -3.26 11.59 -7.11
N ALA A 364 -2.80 12.71 -7.60
CA ALA A 364 -3.62 13.85 -8.03
C ALA A 364 -4.04 13.69 -9.51
N ARG A 365 -4.81 12.63 -9.85
CA ARG A 365 -5.31 12.35 -11.20
C ARG A 365 -6.74 11.82 -11.18
N TRP A 366 -7.54 12.18 -12.17
CA TRP A 366 -8.90 11.69 -12.32
C TRP A 366 -8.98 10.16 -12.53
N SER A 367 -7.96 9.55 -13.14
CA SER A 367 -7.88 8.10 -13.30
C SER A 367 -7.83 7.37 -11.95
N TYR A 368 -7.15 7.93 -10.95
CA TYR A 368 -7.11 7.36 -9.60
C TYR A 368 -8.42 7.53 -8.83
N ILE A 369 -9.10 8.67 -9.02
CA ILE A 369 -10.45 8.86 -8.46
C ILE A 369 -11.42 7.86 -9.09
N PHE A 370 -11.36 7.68 -10.42
CA PHE A 370 -12.14 6.66 -11.12
C PHE A 370 -11.83 5.25 -10.61
N TYR A 371 -10.55 4.92 -10.43
CA TYR A 371 -10.10 3.64 -9.87
C TYR A 371 -10.74 3.36 -8.49
N GLY A 372 -10.75 4.35 -7.61
CA GLY A 372 -11.44 4.25 -6.32
C GLY A 372 -12.95 4.02 -6.47
N LEU A 373 -13.63 4.80 -7.31
CA LEU A 373 -15.06 4.66 -7.58
C LEU A 373 -15.41 3.34 -8.27
N TYR A 374 -14.53 2.83 -9.14
CA TYR A 374 -14.67 1.53 -9.77
C TYR A 374 -14.75 0.40 -8.72
N TYR A 375 -13.78 0.33 -7.81
CA TYR A 375 -13.80 -0.69 -6.76
C TYR A 375 -14.91 -0.47 -5.72
N PHE A 376 -15.23 0.77 -5.38
CA PHE A 376 -16.41 1.09 -4.57
C PHE A 376 -17.67 0.48 -5.18
N THR A 377 -17.90 0.76 -6.47
CA THR A 377 -19.09 0.29 -7.19
C THR A 377 -19.14 -1.24 -7.24
N LEU A 378 -18.03 -1.90 -7.59
CA LEU A 378 -18.00 -3.35 -7.69
C LEU A 378 -18.19 -4.05 -6.35
N ILE A 379 -17.64 -3.51 -5.26
CA ILE A 379 -17.82 -4.07 -3.91
C ILE A 379 -19.27 -3.88 -3.45
N LEU A 380 -19.84 -2.69 -3.67
CA LEU A 380 -21.22 -2.40 -3.31
C LEU A 380 -22.20 -3.24 -4.14
N LEU A 381 -21.99 -3.37 -5.45
CA LEU A 381 -22.75 -4.26 -6.32
C LEU A 381 -22.63 -5.72 -5.86
N GLY A 382 -21.43 -6.17 -5.44
CA GLY A 382 -21.24 -7.50 -4.89
C GLY A 382 -22.12 -7.77 -3.66
N ILE A 383 -22.29 -6.77 -2.79
CA ILE A 383 -23.21 -6.84 -1.65
C ILE A 383 -24.67 -6.82 -2.12
N ALA A 384 -25.00 -5.94 -3.09
CA ALA A 384 -26.35 -5.76 -3.58
C ALA A 384 -26.90 -6.95 -4.38
N VAL A 385 -26.06 -7.67 -5.11
CA VAL A 385 -26.50 -8.83 -5.90
C VAL A 385 -26.40 -10.15 -5.13
N GLN A 386 -25.90 -10.14 -3.90
CA GLN A 386 -25.69 -11.38 -3.12
C GLN A 386 -26.96 -12.23 -2.98
N PRO A 387 -28.15 -11.69 -2.66
CA PRO A 387 -29.36 -12.52 -2.53
C PRO A 387 -29.79 -13.17 -3.85
N VAL A 388 -29.62 -12.43 -4.97
CA VAL A 388 -29.92 -12.95 -6.32
C VAL A 388 -28.92 -14.06 -6.69
N ARG A 389 -27.64 -13.84 -6.44
CA ARG A 389 -26.58 -14.83 -6.66
C ARG A 389 -26.87 -16.12 -5.89
N ASP A 390 -27.20 -16.02 -4.60
CA ASP A 390 -27.45 -17.17 -3.73
C ASP A 390 -28.68 -17.97 -4.23
N ARG A 391 -29.72 -17.27 -4.72
CA ARG A 391 -30.89 -17.89 -5.34
C ARG A 391 -30.54 -18.61 -6.67
N VAL A 392 -29.73 -17.97 -7.54
CA VAL A 392 -29.29 -18.59 -8.79
C VAL A 392 -28.45 -19.84 -8.53
N LEU A 393 -27.49 -19.78 -7.60
CA LEU A 393 -26.68 -20.94 -7.21
C LEU A 393 -27.53 -22.09 -6.70
N SER A 394 -28.59 -21.80 -5.91
CA SER A 394 -29.53 -22.80 -5.41
C SER A 394 -30.33 -23.43 -6.55
N ILE A 395 -30.87 -22.62 -7.48
CA ILE A 395 -31.63 -23.13 -8.65
C ILE A 395 -30.76 -23.99 -9.57
N CYS A 396 -29.50 -23.56 -9.80
CA CYS A 396 -28.56 -24.30 -10.65
C CYS A 396 -27.88 -25.48 -9.92
N HIS A 397 -28.23 -25.75 -8.65
CA HIS A 397 -27.60 -26.77 -7.82
C HIS A 397 -26.06 -26.66 -7.74
N ILE A 398 -25.53 -25.42 -7.83
CA ILE A 398 -24.09 -25.18 -7.77
C ILE A 398 -23.67 -25.02 -6.31
N ARG A 399 -22.79 -25.90 -5.85
CA ARG A 399 -22.19 -25.79 -4.52
C ARG A 399 -21.16 -24.67 -4.49
N GLU A 400 -21.30 -23.72 -3.56
CA GLU A 400 -20.44 -22.53 -3.44
C GLU A 400 -18.97 -22.88 -3.14
N ASP A 401 -18.72 -24.00 -2.48
CA ASP A 401 -17.39 -24.51 -2.14
C ASP A 401 -16.79 -25.44 -3.23
N SER A 402 -17.51 -25.69 -4.33
CA SER A 402 -17.03 -26.55 -5.42
C SER A 402 -15.78 -25.98 -6.08
N ARG A 403 -14.86 -26.87 -6.50
CA ARG A 403 -13.61 -26.47 -7.17
C ARG A 403 -13.86 -25.72 -8.48
N GLY A 404 -14.90 -26.12 -9.22
CA GLY A 404 -15.29 -25.46 -10.48
C GLY A 404 -15.76 -24.05 -10.24
N TRP A 405 -16.69 -23.85 -9.31
CA TRP A 405 -17.21 -22.52 -8.97
C TRP A 405 -16.10 -21.59 -8.42
N ARG A 406 -15.22 -22.12 -7.59
CA ARG A 406 -14.06 -21.36 -7.09
C ARG A 406 -13.17 -20.85 -8.23
N ARG A 407 -12.91 -21.66 -9.27
CA ARG A 407 -12.14 -21.23 -10.45
C ARG A 407 -12.86 -20.11 -11.20
N VAL A 408 -14.17 -20.24 -11.44
CA VAL A 408 -14.99 -19.18 -12.07
C VAL A 408 -14.91 -17.87 -11.28
N GLN A 409 -15.04 -17.93 -9.96
CA GLN A 409 -14.92 -16.73 -9.11
C GLN A 409 -13.54 -16.08 -9.20
N ILE A 410 -12.47 -16.87 -9.19
CA ILE A 410 -11.09 -16.37 -9.31
C ILE A 410 -10.87 -15.73 -10.68
N THR A 411 -11.25 -16.40 -11.78
CA THR A 411 -11.11 -15.86 -13.15
C THR A 411 -11.88 -14.57 -13.34
N LYS A 412 -13.14 -14.51 -12.88
CA LYS A 412 -13.92 -13.27 -12.87
C LYS A 412 -13.19 -12.16 -12.10
N THR A 413 -12.59 -12.49 -10.97
CA THR A 413 -11.87 -11.51 -10.14
C THR A 413 -10.61 -11.01 -10.86
N TRP A 414 -9.89 -11.87 -11.59
CA TRP A 414 -8.77 -11.44 -12.43
C TRP A 414 -9.19 -10.43 -13.49
N VAL A 415 -10.29 -10.68 -14.21
CA VAL A 415 -10.80 -9.72 -15.20
C VAL A 415 -11.11 -8.36 -14.55
N ILE A 416 -11.76 -8.37 -13.39
CA ILE A 416 -12.02 -7.14 -12.62
C ILE A 416 -10.72 -6.40 -12.28
N ILE A 417 -9.68 -7.12 -11.87
CA ILE A 417 -8.39 -6.55 -11.51
C ILE A 417 -7.71 -5.98 -12.75
N PHE A 418 -7.63 -6.73 -13.86
CA PHE A 418 -6.98 -6.28 -15.10
C PHE A 418 -7.59 -5.00 -15.65
N VAL A 419 -8.92 -4.88 -15.61
CA VAL A 419 -9.61 -3.64 -15.99
C VAL A 419 -9.26 -2.50 -15.03
N GLY A 420 -9.28 -2.75 -13.72
CA GLY A 420 -8.89 -1.72 -12.73
C GLY A 420 -7.47 -1.22 -12.93
N GLU A 421 -6.52 -2.15 -13.10
CA GLU A 421 -5.10 -1.82 -13.26
C GLU A 421 -4.80 -1.15 -14.62
N LEU A 422 -5.57 -1.44 -15.68
CA LEU A 422 -5.50 -0.70 -16.94
C LEU A 422 -5.75 0.80 -16.71
N PHE A 423 -6.85 1.15 -16.02
CA PHE A 423 -7.15 2.55 -15.71
C PHE A 423 -6.15 3.17 -14.72
N PHE A 424 -5.57 2.36 -13.84
CA PHE A 424 -4.56 2.83 -12.89
C PHE A 424 -3.27 3.28 -13.60
N ARG A 425 -2.80 2.51 -14.62
CA ARG A 425 -1.56 2.80 -15.37
C ARG A 425 -1.76 3.85 -16.45
N ALA A 426 -2.96 3.92 -17.04
CA ALA A 426 -3.23 4.81 -18.16
C ALA A 426 -2.94 6.28 -17.83
N ASP A 427 -2.44 7.02 -18.82
CA ASP A 427 -2.18 8.45 -18.68
C ASP A 427 -3.49 9.26 -18.73
N GLY A 428 -4.24 9.16 -17.64
CA GLY A 428 -5.52 9.80 -17.43
C GLY A 428 -6.72 8.93 -17.82
N PHE A 429 -7.91 9.42 -17.43
CA PHE A 429 -9.17 8.69 -17.62
C PHE A 429 -9.51 8.48 -19.10
N ARG A 430 -9.26 9.50 -19.96
CA ARG A 430 -9.57 9.42 -21.40
C ARG A 430 -8.72 8.35 -22.10
N ALA A 431 -7.42 8.30 -21.81
CA ALA A 431 -6.52 7.27 -22.32
C ALA A 431 -6.98 5.87 -21.89
N GLY A 432 -7.28 5.68 -20.61
CA GLY A 432 -7.81 4.41 -20.09
C GLY A 432 -9.12 3.99 -20.78
N LEU A 433 -10.02 4.94 -21.03
CA LEU A 433 -11.27 4.65 -21.73
C LEU A 433 -11.04 4.26 -23.19
N HIS A 434 -10.11 4.93 -23.89
CA HIS A 434 -9.72 4.57 -25.25
C HIS A 434 -9.13 3.16 -25.29
N MET A 435 -8.16 2.87 -24.45
CA MET A 435 -7.56 1.54 -24.33
C MET A 435 -8.60 0.46 -24.00
N PHE A 436 -9.52 0.73 -23.09
CA PHE A 436 -10.59 -0.21 -22.77
C PHE A 436 -11.53 -0.46 -23.96
N ARG A 437 -11.88 0.57 -24.71
CA ARG A 437 -12.73 0.45 -25.91
C ARG A 437 -12.03 -0.31 -27.03
N SER A 438 -10.74 -0.06 -27.29
CA SER A 438 -9.99 -0.75 -28.35
C SER A 438 -10.01 -2.28 -28.18
N ILE A 439 -10.08 -2.78 -26.94
CA ILE A 439 -10.21 -4.22 -26.65
C ILE A 439 -11.48 -4.83 -27.30
N PHE A 440 -12.54 -4.05 -27.51
CA PHE A 440 -13.79 -4.52 -28.10
C PHE A 440 -13.97 -4.09 -29.55
N GLU A 441 -13.44 -2.93 -29.94
CA GLU A 441 -13.67 -2.32 -31.26
C GLU A 441 -12.61 -2.73 -32.29
N ASP A 442 -11.35 -3.00 -31.86
CA ASP A 442 -10.22 -3.34 -32.73
C ASP A 442 -9.41 -4.52 -32.18
N PHE A 443 -10.07 -5.64 -31.88
CA PHE A 443 -9.39 -6.83 -31.37
C PHE A 443 -8.78 -7.67 -32.49
N GLN A 444 -7.52 -7.38 -32.81
CA GLN A 444 -6.76 -8.10 -33.83
C GLN A 444 -6.04 -9.31 -33.22
N ILE A 445 -6.73 -10.42 -33.04
CA ILE A 445 -6.22 -11.63 -32.37
C ILE A 445 -4.93 -12.18 -32.99
N ARG A 446 -4.69 -11.97 -34.30
CA ARG A 446 -3.48 -12.43 -34.99
C ARG A 446 -2.20 -11.85 -34.40
N GLN A 447 -2.24 -10.63 -33.87
CA GLN A 447 -1.08 -9.96 -33.27
C GLN A 447 -0.54 -10.66 -32.01
N LEU A 448 -1.28 -11.60 -31.47
CA LEU A 448 -0.79 -12.41 -30.34
C LEU A 448 0.26 -13.46 -30.75
N TRP A 449 0.39 -13.78 -32.06
CA TRP A 449 1.33 -14.82 -32.54
C TRP A 449 2.03 -14.50 -33.87
N ASP A 450 1.80 -13.35 -34.48
CA ASP A 450 2.46 -12.92 -35.71
C ASP A 450 3.83 -12.26 -35.50
N GLY A 451 4.28 -12.15 -34.26
CA GLY A 451 5.55 -11.53 -33.89
C GLY A 451 5.42 -10.14 -33.27
N THR A 452 4.24 -9.49 -33.36
CA THR A 452 4.03 -8.13 -32.80
C THR A 452 4.41 -8.02 -31.32
N LEU A 453 4.16 -9.05 -30.51
CA LEU A 453 4.53 -9.05 -29.09
C LEU A 453 6.06 -9.05 -28.86
N LEU A 454 6.85 -9.50 -29.83
CA LEU A 454 8.32 -9.49 -29.77
C LEU A 454 8.89 -8.11 -30.16
N GLU A 455 8.10 -7.25 -30.80
CA GLU A 455 8.49 -5.88 -31.13
C GLU A 455 8.31 -4.91 -29.95
N LEU A 456 7.75 -5.40 -28.83
CA LEU A 456 7.55 -4.61 -27.60
C LEU A 456 8.84 -4.46 -26.75
N GLY A 457 10.01 -4.53 -27.37
CA GLY A 457 11.30 -4.31 -26.70
C GLY A 457 11.80 -5.49 -25.85
N LEU A 458 11.14 -6.66 -25.92
CA LEU A 458 11.54 -7.89 -25.24
C LEU A 458 12.00 -8.95 -26.25
N GLN A 459 13.16 -9.53 -26.00
CA GLN A 459 13.63 -10.71 -26.76
C GLN A 459 12.87 -11.97 -26.31
N GLN A 460 12.90 -13.03 -27.13
CA GLN A 460 12.30 -14.32 -26.77
C GLN A 460 12.87 -14.87 -25.46
N SER A 461 14.16 -14.68 -25.21
CA SER A 461 14.83 -15.03 -23.95
C SER A 461 14.23 -14.31 -22.75
N ASP A 462 13.90 -13.01 -22.89
CA ASP A 462 13.30 -12.23 -21.81
C ASP A 462 11.90 -12.73 -21.47
N ILE A 463 11.11 -13.02 -22.48
CA ILE A 463 9.75 -13.61 -22.31
C ILE A 463 9.86 -14.96 -21.59
N ALA A 464 10.79 -15.82 -22.00
CA ALA A 464 11.00 -17.10 -21.34
C ALA A 464 11.40 -16.95 -19.87
N VAL A 465 12.29 -16.00 -19.55
CA VAL A 465 12.71 -15.69 -18.16
C VAL A 465 11.53 -15.15 -17.35
N VAL A 466 10.72 -14.24 -17.90
CA VAL A 466 9.52 -13.71 -17.24
C VAL A 466 8.52 -14.83 -16.95
N VAL A 467 8.23 -15.67 -17.94
CA VAL A 467 7.28 -16.80 -17.77
C VAL A 467 7.79 -17.77 -16.70
N ALA A 468 9.07 -18.16 -16.76
CA ALA A 468 9.68 -19.04 -15.75
C ALA A 468 9.61 -18.40 -14.35
N GLY A 469 9.94 -17.11 -14.22
CA GLY A 469 9.85 -16.35 -12.98
C GLY A 469 8.42 -16.29 -12.42
N CYS A 470 7.43 -16.08 -13.29
CA CYS A 470 6.01 -16.09 -12.91
C CYS A 470 5.56 -17.48 -12.44
N ILE A 471 6.00 -18.55 -13.09
CA ILE A 471 5.70 -19.94 -12.68
C ILE A 471 6.28 -20.21 -11.29
N VAL A 472 7.55 -19.84 -11.05
CA VAL A 472 8.18 -20.02 -9.73
C VAL A 472 7.44 -19.21 -8.66
N ALA A 473 7.11 -17.95 -8.94
CA ALA A 473 6.38 -17.10 -7.99
C ALA A 473 4.96 -17.64 -7.71
N ALA A 474 4.27 -18.13 -8.73
CA ALA A 474 2.96 -18.76 -8.58
C ALA A 474 3.04 -20.07 -7.77
N ALA A 475 4.04 -20.91 -8.01
CA ALA A 475 4.26 -22.15 -7.26
C ALA A 475 4.51 -21.85 -5.76
N VAL A 476 5.41 -20.91 -5.46
CA VAL A 476 5.67 -20.44 -4.08
C VAL A 476 4.40 -19.87 -3.46
N GLY A 477 3.64 -19.06 -4.22
CA GLY A 477 2.35 -18.52 -3.79
C GLY A 477 1.32 -19.61 -3.46
N MET A 478 1.19 -20.63 -4.29
CA MET A 478 0.29 -21.77 -4.03
C MET A 478 0.67 -22.59 -2.79
N ILE A 479 1.98 -22.75 -2.54
CA ILE A 479 2.48 -23.41 -1.33
C ILE A 479 2.11 -22.58 -0.09
N LYS A 480 2.33 -21.27 -0.13
CA LYS A 480 1.95 -20.34 0.94
C LYS A 480 0.43 -20.28 1.17
N GLU A 481 -0.39 -20.38 0.11
CA GLU A 481 -1.87 -20.41 0.23
C GLU A 481 -2.36 -21.67 0.97
N ARG A 482 -1.58 -22.76 0.93
CA ARG A 482 -1.84 -23.97 1.72
C ARG A 482 -1.38 -23.86 3.19
N GLY A 483 -0.91 -22.68 3.62
CA GLY A 483 -0.43 -22.43 4.99
C GLY A 483 0.99 -22.92 5.27
N ILE A 484 1.76 -23.28 4.24
CA ILE A 484 3.14 -23.75 4.40
C ILE A 484 4.10 -22.56 4.34
N CYS A 485 4.88 -22.36 5.40
CA CYS A 485 5.98 -21.41 5.41
C CYS A 485 7.19 -22.01 4.68
N VAL A 486 7.45 -21.52 3.46
CA VAL A 486 8.53 -22.06 2.59
C VAL A 486 9.90 -21.94 3.26
N ARG A 487 10.18 -20.83 3.95
CA ARG A 487 11.46 -20.60 4.65
C ARG A 487 11.68 -21.62 5.78
N GLU A 488 10.67 -21.87 6.60
CA GLU A 488 10.73 -22.85 7.69
C GLU A 488 10.87 -24.27 7.14
N ARG A 489 10.15 -24.58 6.05
CA ARG A 489 10.26 -25.89 5.40
C ARG A 489 11.67 -26.12 4.85
N LEU A 490 12.26 -25.12 4.19
CA LEU A 490 13.65 -25.18 3.72
C LEU A 490 14.65 -25.28 4.86
N ALA A 491 14.46 -24.55 5.96
CA ALA A 491 15.32 -24.62 7.13
C ALA A 491 15.34 -26.03 7.77
N GLY A 492 14.22 -26.77 7.66
CA GLY A 492 14.11 -28.17 8.10
C GLY A 492 14.68 -29.20 7.12
N CYS A 493 15.13 -28.81 5.92
CA CYS A 493 15.72 -29.73 4.95
C CYS A 493 17.17 -30.06 5.29
N ARG A 494 17.68 -31.19 4.72
CA ARG A 494 19.10 -31.55 4.80
C ARG A 494 19.98 -30.45 4.24
N LEU A 495 21.17 -30.26 4.84
CA LEU A 495 22.09 -29.18 4.51
C LEU A 495 22.34 -28.99 3.00
N PRO A 496 22.64 -30.04 2.21
CA PRO A 496 22.87 -29.88 0.76
C PRO A 496 21.65 -29.31 0.03
N VAL A 497 20.45 -29.80 0.32
CA VAL A 497 19.21 -29.33 -0.33
C VAL A 497 18.96 -27.85 -0.01
N ARG A 498 19.16 -27.47 1.25
CA ARG A 498 19.02 -26.10 1.71
C ARG A 498 19.99 -25.15 0.99
N TRP A 499 21.27 -25.53 0.92
CA TRP A 499 22.28 -24.72 0.24
C TRP A 499 22.08 -24.67 -1.27
N CYS A 500 21.67 -25.79 -1.91
CA CYS A 500 21.29 -25.77 -3.32
C CYS A 500 20.16 -24.77 -3.60
N ALA A 501 19.13 -24.72 -2.77
CA ALA A 501 18.03 -23.77 -2.93
C ALA A 501 18.50 -22.31 -2.73
N TYR A 502 19.38 -22.03 -1.78
CA TYR A 502 19.92 -20.69 -1.55
C TYR A 502 20.81 -20.25 -2.72
N TYR A 503 21.74 -21.10 -3.16
CA TYR A 503 22.59 -20.79 -4.32
C TYR A 503 21.78 -20.66 -5.59
N ALA A 504 20.76 -21.49 -5.81
CA ALA A 504 19.87 -21.35 -6.95
C ALA A 504 19.17 -19.98 -6.97
N LEU A 505 18.69 -19.48 -5.82
CA LEU A 505 18.09 -18.15 -5.72
C LEU A 505 19.11 -17.02 -5.96
N ILE A 506 20.31 -17.13 -5.38
CA ILE A 506 21.40 -16.15 -5.56
C ILE A 506 21.81 -16.10 -7.03
N LEU A 507 22.09 -17.27 -7.63
CA LEU A 507 22.51 -17.35 -9.03
C LEU A 507 21.38 -16.90 -9.98
N ALA A 508 20.13 -17.22 -9.69
CA ALA A 508 19.01 -16.72 -10.47
C ALA A 508 18.97 -15.18 -10.48
N VAL A 509 19.18 -14.52 -9.33
CA VAL A 509 19.24 -13.06 -9.27
C VAL A 509 20.48 -12.52 -10.00
N ILE A 510 21.66 -13.13 -9.84
CA ILE A 510 22.88 -12.65 -10.49
C ILE A 510 22.81 -12.81 -12.02
N ILE A 511 22.29 -13.93 -12.50
CA ILE A 511 22.30 -14.27 -13.93
C ILE A 511 21.13 -13.63 -14.68
N PHE A 512 19.94 -13.63 -14.07
CA PHE A 512 18.70 -13.25 -14.74
C PHE A 512 18.12 -11.89 -14.30
N ALA A 513 18.77 -11.12 -13.44
CA ALA A 513 18.31 -9.76 -13.16
C ALA A 513 18.43 -8.86 -14.41
N ALA A 514 17.48 -7.96 -14.59
CA ALA A 514 17.49 -6.97 -15.66
C ALA A 514 18.48 -5.85 -15.31
N TYR A 515 19.69 -5.91 -15.88
CA TYR A 515 20.74 -4.89 -15.79
C TYR A 515 21.59 -4.88 -17.06
N GLY A 516 22.32 -3.79 -17.30
CA GLY A 516 23.14 -3.59 -18.48
C GLY A 516 22.46 -2.75 -19.56
N ASP A 517 23.12 -2.68 -20.73
CA ASP A 517 22.63 -1.91 -21.87
C ASP A 517 21.29 -2.47 -22.37
N GLY A 518 20.31 -1.59 -22.56
CA GLY A 518 18.96 -1.95 -23.00
C GLY A 518 17.91 -2.05 -21.87
N TYR A 519 18.31 -2.09 -20.59
CA TYR A 519 17.39 -2.01 -19.48
C TYR A 519 17.38 -0.61 -18.87
N GLN A 520 16.25 0.07 -18.98
CA GLN A 520 16.06 1.34 -18.29
C GLN A 520 15.86 1.11 -16.79
N LYS A 521 16.43 2.02 -15.99
CA LYS A 521 16.16 2.01 -14.55
C LYS A 521 14.70 2.34 -14.32
N VAL A 522 13.95 1.36 -13.84
CA VAL A 522 12.55 1.56 -13.46
C VAL A 522 12.52 2.09 -12.02
N ASP A 523 12.09 3.32 -11.85
CA ASP A 523 11.89 3.88 -10.51
C ASP A 523 10.77 3.12 -9.78
N LEU A 524 10.88 3.09 -8.45
CA LEU A 524 9.85 2.44 -7.63
C LEU A 524 8.50 3.12 -7.87
N ILE A 525 7.43 2.34 -8.01
CA ILE A 525 6.08 2.84 -8.36
C ILE A 525 5.64 3.98 -7.44
N TYR A 526 5.98 3.92 -6.16
CA TYR A 526 5.61 4.95 -5.18
C TYR A 526 6.69 6.02 -4.94
N ALA A 527 7.83 5.97 -5.62
CA ALA A 527 8.86 7.01 -5.51
C ALA A 527 8.49 8.29 -6.29
N GLY A 528 7.58 8.19 -7.25
CA GLY A 528 7.10 9.30 -8.08
C GLY A 528 5.72 9.86 -7.72
N PHE A 529 5.10 9.37 -6.63
CA PHE A 529 3.77 9.80 -6.19
C PHE A 529 3.79 10.81 -5.06
#